data_4285db7747844f393f93d1e17462ea4d
#
_entry.id   4285db7747844f393f93d1e17462ea4d
#
_cell.length_a   1.000
_cell.length_b   1.000
_cell.length_c   1.000
_cell.angle_alpha   90.00
_cell.angle_beta   90.00
_cell.angle_gamma   90.00
#
_symmetry.space_group_name_H-M   'P 1'
#
loop_
_entity.id
_entity.type
_entity.pdbx_description
1 polymer ?
#
loop_
_entity_poly.entity_id
_entity_poly.type
_entity_poly.pdbx_seq_one_letter_code
_entity_poly.pdbx_strand_id
1 'polypeptide(L)'
;MIYQTTLNMKKIIITLLSITMLLNATNAFAWGAKGHDIVAAIAEQHLTRKAKKNISRLLDGKSIVYYSSWMDNIQNSPYWENGYNQTKTWHYANVDKGMTYQTMPKNPSGDVLTGLEFLTRELTENYDNLTDSMRVDYLKMIVHMVGDLHCPMHAGRLSDRGGNGMKVRWFGQNTNLHSIWDS
;
A
#
# COMPACT_ATOMS: atom_id res chain seq x y z
N MET A 1 44.65 -23.93 -29.06
CA MET A 1 43.19 -24.05 -29.16
C MET A 1 42.51 -24.11 -27.77
N ILE A 2 42.99 -24.84 -26.79
CA ILE A 2 42.42 -24.97 -25.42
C ILE A 2 42.44 -23.66 -24.64
N TYR A 3 43.44 -22.80 -24.79
CA TYR A 3 43.57 -21.53 -24.05
C TYR A 3 42.51 -20.49 -24.45
N GLN A 4 42.13 -20.48 -25.73
CA GLN A 4 41.12 -19.57 -26.26
C GLN A 4 39.70 -19.93 -25.75
N THR A 5 39.44 -21.22 -25.60
CA THR A 5 38.13 -21.73 -25.09
C THR A 5 37.92 -21.42 -23.61
N THR A 6 39.00 -21.54 -22.79
CA THR A 6 38.92 -21.20 -21.35
C THR A 6 38.76 -19.70 -21.11
N LEU A 7 39.36 -18.84 -21.96
CA LEU A 7 39.21 -17.38 -21.87
C LEU A 7 37.76 -16.94 -22.23
N ASN A 8 37.16 -17.58 -23.23
CA ASN A 8 35.80 -17.31 -23.65
C ASN A 8 34.77 -17.78 -22.59
N MET A 9 34.99 -18.95 -21.98
CA MET A 9 34.14 -19.43 -20.87
C MET A 9 34.19 -18.52 -19.66
N LYS A 10 35.36 -18.01 -19.26
CA LYS A 10 35.49 -17.03 -18.16
C LYS A 10 34.74 -15.73 -18.47
N LYS A 11 34.80 -15.21 -19.68
CA LYS A 11 34.03 -14.03 -20.11
C LYS A 11 32.53 -14.27 -20.05
N ILE A 12 32.06 -15.42 -20.52
CA ILE A 12 30.62 -15.80 -20.46
C ILE A 12 30.15 -15.91 -19.01
N ILE A 13 30.93 -16.53 -18.13
CA ILE A 13 30.58 -16.66 -16.70
C ILE A 13 30.53 -15.29 -16.02
N ILE A 14 31.51 -14.40 -16.30
CA ILE A 14 31.50 -13.04 -15.74
C ILE A 14 30.31 -12.23 -16.26
N THR A 15 29.98 -12.36 -17.55
CA THR A 15 28.82 -11.67 -18.14
C THR A 15 27.52 -12.20 -17.56
N LEU A 16 27.37 -13.50 -17.38
CA LEU A 16 26.18 -14.10 -16.74
C LEU A 16 26.05 -13.68 -15.27
N LEU A 17 27.15 -13.65 -14.50
CA LEU A 17 27.19 -13.15 -13.13
C LEU A 17 26.84 -11.65 -13.04
N SER A 18 27.30 -10.84 -14.01
CA SER A 18 26.96 -9.41 -14.07
C SER A 18 25.49 -9.19 -14.41
N ILE A 19 24.91 -10.00 -15.31
CA ILE A 19 23.48 -9.95 -15.66
C ILE A 19 22.62 -10.41 -14.48
N THR A 20 23.02 -11.45 -13.74
CA THR A 20 22.28 -11.87 -12.54
C THR A 20 22.39 -10.87 -11.39
N MET A 21 23.49 -10.13 -11.24
CA MET A 21 23.58 -9.01 -10.30
C MET A 21 22.72 -7.80 -10.71
N LEU A 22 22.59 -7.51 -12.00
CA LEU A 22 21.72 -6.44 -12.51
C LEU A 22 20.22 -6.78 -12.40
N LEU A 23 19.86 -8.06 -12.47
CA LEU A 23 18.48 -8.52 -12.31
C LEU A 23 18.03 -8.57 -10.84
N ASN A 24 18.96 -8.49 -9.88
CA ASN A 24 18.69 -8.39 -8.45
C ASN A 24 18.73 -6.95 -7.91
N ALA A 25 18.61 -5.93 -8.77
CA ALA A 25 18.18 -4.61 -8.32
C ALA A 25 16.72 -4.73 -7.87
N THR A 26 16.50 -5.39 -6.74
CA THR A 26 15.24 -5.31 -6.01
C THR A 26 15.04 -3.84 -5.71
N ASN A 27 14.04 -3.23 -6.35
CA ASN A 27 13.52 -1.97 -5.89
C ASN A 27 13.31 -2.12 -4.37
N ALA A 28 14.07 -1.40 -3.58
CA ALA A 28 13.87 -1.33 -2.14
C ALA A 28 12.60 -0.49 -1.96
N PHE A 29 11.44 -1.13 -2.10
CA PHE A 29 10.16 -0.55 -1.76
C PHE A 29 10.13 -0.39 -0.25
N ALA A 30 10.05 0.83 0.24
CA ALA A 30 10.10 1.08 1.68
C ALA A 30 8.76 0.76 2.36
N TRP A 31 7.67 1.36 1.95
CA TRP A 31 6.33 1.05 2.47
C TRP A 31 5.47 0.34 1.44
N GLY A 32 5.29 0.83 0.24
CA GLY A 32 4.61 0.22 -0.88
C GLY A 32 3.96 -1.14 -0.61
N ALA A 33 3.92 -2.05 -1.58
CA ALA A 33 3.30 -3.37 -1.40
C ALA A 33 3.87 -4.16 -0.20
N LYS A 34 5.17 -4.06 0.08
CA LYS A 34 5.81 -4.76 1.21
C LYS A 34 5.34 -4.27 2.57
N GLY A 35 5.17 -2.96 2.75
CA GLY A 35 4.66 -2.38 3.99
C GLY A 35 3.23 -2.82 4.26
N HIS A 36 2.38 -2.74 3.25
CA HIS A 36 1.01 -3.25 3.31
C HIS A 36 0.95 -4.74 3.66
N ASP A 37 1.78 -5.57 3.01
CA ASP A 37 1.86 -7.01 3.29
C ASP A 37 2.24 -7.29 4.75
N ILE A 38 3.20 -6.58 5.30
CA ILE A 38 3.66 -6.76 6.69
C ILE A 38 2.54 -6.41 7.68
N VAL A 39 1.88 -5.26 7.51
CA VAL A 39 0.77 -4.84 8.38
C VAL A 39 -0.37 -5.85 8.32
N ALA A 40 -0.77 -6.27 7.12
CA ALA A 40 -1.81 -7.26 6.93
C ALA A 40 -1.43 -8.64 7.53
N ALA A 41 -0.17 -9.08 7.37
CA ALA A 41 0.31 -10.35 7.93
C ALA A 41 0.30 -10.34 9.47
N ILE A 42 0.68 -9.23 10.09
CA ILE A 42 0.59 -9.06 11.55
C ILE A 42 -0.88 -9.09 11.98
N ALA A 43 -1.75 -8.33 11.33
CA ALA A 43 -3.17 -8.32 11.64
C ALA A 43 -3.80 -9.72 11.52
N GLU A 44 -3.44 -10.48 10.49
CA GLU A 44 -3.96 -11.84 10.28
C GLU A 44 -3.60 -12.81 11.41
N GLN A 45 -2.43 -12.64 12.06
CA GLN A 45 -2.01 -13.44 13.21
C GLN A 45 -2.89 -13.19 14.44
N HIS A 46 -3.46 -11.99 14.57
CA HIS A 46 -4.29 -11.57 15.69
C HIS A 46 -5.80 -11.78 15.47
N LEU A 47 -6.21 -12.27 14.30
CA LEU A 47 -7.61 -12.55 14.03
C LEU A 47 -8.14 -13.70 14.90
N THR A 48 -9.32 -13.52 15.48
CA THR A 48 -10.04 -14.63 16.12
C THR A 48 -10.38 -15.72 15.11
N ARG A 49 -10.59 -16.95 15.56
CA ARG A 49 -11.02 -18.06 14.68
C ARG A 49 -12.28 -17.73 13.88
N LYS A 50 -13.25 -17.04 14.53
CA LYS A 50 -14.49 -16.59 13.87
C LYS A 50 -14.21 -15.55 12.79
N ALA A 51 -13.41 -14.54 13.08
CA ALA A 51 -13.02 -13.51 12.11
C ALA A 51 -12.29 -14.14 10.92
N LYS A 52 -11.27 -14.98 11.16
CA LYS A 52 -10.52 -15.68 10.11
C LYS A 52 -11.42 -16.50 9.19
N LYS A 53 -12.38 -17.24 9.74
CA LYS A 53 -13.33 -18.02 8.95
C LYS A 53 -14.24 -17.13 8.07
N ASN A 54 -14.75 -16.02 8.63
CA ASN A 54 -15.63 -15.10 7.89
C ASN A 54 -14.88 -14.35 6.79
N ILE A 55 -13.68 -13.85 7.09
CA ILE A 55 -12.81 -13.17 6.12
C ILE A 55 -12.44 -14.12 4.98
N SER A 56 -12.01 -15.36 5.30
CA SER A 56 -11.69 -16.36 4.28
C SER A 56 -12.87 -16.65 3.36
N ARG A 57 -14.09 -16.71 3.90
CA ARG A 57 -15.30 -16.89 3.08
C ARG A 57 -15.56 -15.70 2.17
N LEU A 58 -15.42 -14.46 2.68
CA LEU A 58 -15.62 -13.24 1.88
C LEU A 58 -14.56 -13.07 0.78
N LEU A 59 -13.32 -13.48 1.05
CA LEU A 59 -12.18 -13.32 0.14
C LEU A 59 -11.90 -14.58 -0.69
N ASP A 60 -12.87 -15.48 -0.82
CA ASP A 60 -12.75 -16.73 -1.60
C ASP A 60 -11.48 -17.54 -1.24
N GLY A 61 -11.25 -17.71 0.06
CA GLY A 61 -10.09 -18.44 0.59
C GLY A 61 -8.77 -17.67 0.56
N LYS A 62 -8.73 -16.46 0.02
CA LYS A 62 -7.52 -15.64 0.00
C LYS A 62 -7.26 -15.00 1.36
N SER A 63 -5.98 -14.79 1.68
CA SER A 63 -5.51 -14.03 2.83
C SER A 63 -5.79 -12.54 2.66
N ILE A 64 -5.93 -11.80 3.76
CA ILE A 64 -5.96 -10.32 3.71
C ILE A 64 -4.64 -9.74 3.17
N VAL A 65 -3.52 -10.44 3.34
CA VAL A 65 -2.22 -10.06 2.76
C VAL A 65 -2.28 -10.00 1.23
N TYR A 66 -3.01 -10.93 0.59
CA TYR A 66 -3.15 -10.94 -0.87
C TYR A 66 -3.83 -9.67 -1.40
N TYR A 67 -4.65 -9.02 -0.59
CA TYR A 67 -5.38 -7.80 -0.97
C TYR A 67 -4.84 -6.54 -0.30
N SER A 68 -3.72 -6.61 0.39
CA SER A 68 -3.17 -5.49 1.17
C SER A 68 -2.91 -4.22 0.34
N SER A 69 -2.47 -4.36 -0.91
CA SER A 69 -2.24 -3.26 -1.86
C SER A 69 -3.37 -3.09 -2.89
N TRP A 70 -4.57 -3.62 -2.62
CA TRP A 70 -5.64 -3.65 -3.60
C TRP A 70 -6.09 -2.27 -4.07
N MET A 71 -6.23 -1.28 -3.17
CA MET A 71 -6.65 0.07 -3.54
C MET A 71 -5.66 0.72 -4.50
N ASP A 72 -4.36 0.61 -4.27
CA ASP A 72 -3.33 1.14 -5.16
C ASP A 72 -3.37 0.49 -6.53
N ASN A 73 -3.55 -0.83 -6.56
CA ASN A 73 -3.57 -1.59 -7.81
C ASN A 73 -4.74 -1.24 -8.73
N ILE A 74 -5.86 -0.77 -8.17
CA ILE A 74 -7.06 -0.43 -8.95
C ILE A 74 -7.20 1.06 -9.28
N GLN A 75 -6.35 1.94 -8.72
CA GLN A 75 -6.48 3.40 -8.84
C GLN A 75 -6.62 3.96 -10.27
N ASN A 76 -6.09 3.27 -11.26
CA ASN A 76 -6.15 3.69 -12.65
C ASN A 76 -6.98 2.72 -13.52
N SER A 77 -7.86 1.95 -12.89
CA SER A 77 -8.73 1.01 -13.59
C SER A 77 -10.11 1.61 -13.84
N PRO A 78 -10.83 1.18 -14.89
CA PRO A 78 -12.23 1.55 -15.09
C PRO A 78 -13.13 1.17 -13.89
N TYR A 79 -12.76 0.15 -13.15
CA TYR A 79 -13.46 -0.26 -11.94
C TYR A 79 -13.43 0.84 -10.86
N TRP A 80 -12.27 1.48 -10.66
CA TRP A 80 -12.11 2.61 -9.77
C TRP A 80 -12.87 3.83 -10.23
N GLU A 81 -12.72 4.21 -11.48
CA GLU A 81 -13.36 5.42 -12.06
C GLU A 81 -14.88 5.38 -11.96
N ASN A 82 -15.48 4.22 -12.13
CA ASN A 82 -16.93 4.04 -12.13
C ASN A 82 -17.55 3.86 -10.73
N GLY A 83 -16.76 3.60 -9.68
CA GLY A 83 -17.32 3.28 -8.36
C GLY A 83 -16.62 3.93 -7.18
N TYR A 84 -15.31 4.17 -7.26
CA TYR A 84 -14.49 4.49 -6.09
C TYR A 84 -13.63 5.75 -6.23
N ASN A 85 -13.80 6.56 -7.26
CA ASN A 85 -13.00 7.76 -7.52
C ASN A 85 -12.99 8.75 -6.35
N GLN A 86 -14.08 8.83 -5.58
CA GLN A 86 -14.18 9.65 -4.37
C GLN A 86 -13.23 9.21 -3.25
N THR A 87 -12.72 7.97 -3.28
CA THR A 87 -11.83 7.43 -2.24
C THR A 87 -10.34 7.76 -2.48
N LYS A 88 -10.00 8.54 -3.52
CA LYS A 88 -8.60 8.95 -3.82
C LYS A 88 -7.90 9.64 -2.65
N THR A 89 -8.63 10.32 -1.79
CA THR A 89 -8.10 11.02 -0.62
C THR A 89 -8.10 10.17 0.66
N TRP A 90 -8.65 8.94 0.59
CA TRP A 90 -8.78 8.06 1.74
C TRP A 90 -7.50 7.30 2.09
N HIS A 91 -6.40 7.58 1.41
CA HIS A 91 -5.10 6.98 1.70
C HIS A 91 -4.32 7.69 2.80
N TYR A 92 -4.66 8.95 3.15
CA TYR A 92 -3.87 9.77 4.07
C TYR A 92 -4.72 10.75 4.89
N ALA A 93 -4.11 11.22 5.99
CA ALA A 93 -4.57 12.38 6.76
C ALA A 93 -3.36 13.22 7.17
N ASN A 94 -3.18 14.38 6.55
CA ASN A 94 -2.03 15.26 6.81
C ASN A 94 -2.36 16.30 7.87
N VAL A 95 -1.61 16.32 8.98
CA VAL A 95 -1.81 17.21 10.12
C VAL A 95 -0.57 18.08 10.30
N ASP A 96 -0.70 19.40 10.13
CA ASP A 96 0.41 20.34 10.30
C ASP A 96 0.82 20.51 11.77
N LYS A 97 2.05 21.01 11.97
CA LYS A 97 2.60 21.29 13.30
C LYS A 97 1.66 22.24 14.07
N GLY A 98 1.36 21.89 15.30
CA GLY A 98 0.48 22.66 16.19
C GLY A 98 -1.01 22.41 15.98
N MET A 99 -1.39 21.55 15.03
CA MET A 99 -2.76 21.10 14.83
C MET A 99 -2.95 19.67 15.36
N THR A 100 -4.20 19.31 15.55
CA THR A 100 -4.66 17.93 15.76
C THR A 100 -5.54 17.51 14.60
N TYR A 101 -5.89 16.25 14.51
CA TYR A 101 -6.84 15.79 13.51
C TYR A 101 -8.19 16.54 13.59
N GLN A 102 -8.64 16.90 14.79
CA GLN A 102 -9.89 17.64 15.01
C GLN A 102 -9.81 19.09 14.54
N THR A 103 -8.64 19.72 14.60
CA THR A 103 -8.44 21.15 14.27
C THR A 103 -7.86 21.39 12.88
N MET A 104 -7.40 20.32 12.19
CA MET A 104 -6.88 20.43 10.83
C MET A 104 -7.98 20.77 9.82
N PRO A 105 -7.66 21.46 8.69
CA PRO A 105 -8.57 21.58 7.55
C PRO A 105 -8.98 20.20 7.02
N LYS A 106 -10.29 19.97 6.87
CA LYS A 106 -10.82 18.71 6.37
C LYS A 106 -10.96 18.73 4.85
N ASN A 107 -10.62 17.61 4.21
CA ASN A 107 -10.89 17.41 2.80
C ASN A 107 -12.40 17.14 2.62
N PRO A 108 -13.11 17.88 1.74
CA PRO A 108 -14.51 17.62 1.46
C PRO A 108 -14.80 16.19 0.96
N SER A 109 -13.86 15.55 0.30
CA SER A 109 -13.96 14.16 -0.18
C SER A 109 -13.60 13.13 0.91
N GLY A 110 -13.33 13.57 2.14
CA GLY A 110 -12.88 12.71 3.23
C GLY A 110 -11.38 12.43 3.21
N ASP A 111 -10.94 11.67 4.19
CA ASP A 111 -9.57 11.23 4.41
C ASP A 111 -9.56 9.78 4.93
N VAL A 112 -8.39 9.22 5.22
CA VAL A 112 -8.25 7.84 5.68
C VAL A 112 -9.07 7.54 6.94
N LEU A 113 -9.21 8.49 7.88
CA LEU A 113 -9.94 8.26 9.13
C LEU A 113 -11.45 8.28 8.90
N THR A 114 -11.96 9.25 8.13
CA THR A 114 -13.39 9.30 7.78
C THR A 114 -13.80 8.13 6.91
N GLY A 115 -12.92 7.68 5.99
CA GLY A 115 -13.14 6.48 5.18
C GLY A 115 -13.20 5.21 6.03
N LEU A 116 -12.27 5.03 6.96
CA LEU A 116 -12.28 3.88 7.89
C LEU A 116 -13.53 3.87 8.78
N GLU A 117 -13.93 5.03 9.31
CA GLU A 117 -15.15 5.17 10.10
C GLU A 117 -16.39 4.76 9.29
N PHE A 118 -16.51 5.29 8.07
CA PHE A 118 -17.59 4.94 7.14
C PHE A 118 -17.63 3.43 6.86
N LEU A 119 -16.53 2.85 6.39
CA LEU A 119 -16.47 1.44 5.99
C LEU A 119 -16.73 0.49 7.17
N THR A 120 -16.19 0.85 8.35
CA THR A 120 -16.39 0.04 9.56
C THR A 120 -17.86 0.06 9.97
N ARG A 121 -18.50 1.22 9.96
CA ARG A 121 -19.93 1.35 10.26
C ARG A 121 -20.79 0.55 9.27
N GLU A 122 -20.52 0.67 7.97
CA GLU A 122 -21.25 -0.10 6.96
C GLU A 122 -21.12 -1.60 7.17
N LEU A 123 -19.91 -2.11 7.47
CA LEU A 123 -19.69 -3.53 7.71
C LEU A 123 -20.19 -4.05 9.07
N THR A 124 -20.50 -3.16 10.03
CA THR A 124 -21.00 -3.57 11.36
C THR A 124 -22.48 -3.33 11.54
N GLU A 125 -22.99 -2.17 11.09
CA GLU A 125 -24.38 -1.74 11.36
C GLU A 125 -25.29 -1.92 10.15
N ASN A 126 -24.72 -1.88 8.92
CA ASN A 126 -25.49 -1.92 7.67
C ASN A 126 -25.21 -3.18 6.83
N TYR A 127 -24.55 -4.18 7.41
CA TYR A 127 -24.02 -5.35 6.71
C TYR A 127 -25.07 -6.06 5.83
N ASP A 128 -26.28 -6.25 6.32
CA ASP A 128 -27.34 -7.00 5.62
C ASP A 128 -27.88 -6.27 4.37
N ASN A 129 -27.72 -4.93 4.31
CA ASN A 129 -28.11 -4.12 3.16
C ASN A 129 -27.01 -4.03 2.08
N LEU A 130 -25.78 -4.46 2.38
CA LEU A 130 -24.68 -4.46 1.43
C LEU A 130 -24.76 -5.64 0.48
N THR A 131 -24.41 -5.43 -0.78
CA THR A 131 -24.17 -6.53 -1.72
C THR A 131 -22.88 -7.29 -1.34
N ASP A 132 -22.73 -8.53 -1.79
CA ASP A 132 -21.52 -9.31 -1.55
C ASP A 132 -20.27 -8.62 -2.12
N SER A 133 -20.37 -7.97 -3.27
CA SER A 133 -19.26 -7.18 -3.83
C SER A 133 -18.87 -6.02 -2.91
N MET A 134 -19.85 -5.25 -2.39
CA MET A 134 -19.57 -4.14 -1.47
C MET A 134 -18.88 -4.63 -0.19
N ARG A 135 -19.35 -5.75 0.39
CA ARG A 135 -18.72 -6.34 1.59
C ARG A 135 -17.26 -6.70 1.37
N VAL A 136 -16.97 -7.31 0.21
CA VAL A 136 -15.61 -7.69 -0.19
C VAL A 136 -14.73 -6.47 -0.40
N ASP A 137 -15.23 -5.47 -1.13
CA ASP A 137 -14.44 -4.27 -1.45
C ASP A 137 -14.21 -3.42 -0.20
N TYR A 138 -15.21 -3.25 0.66
CA TYR A 138 -15.06 -2.52 1.92
C TYR A 138 -14.03 -3.19 2.84
N LEU A 139 -14.02 -4.51 2.90
CA LEU A 139 -13.00 -5.24 3.65
C LEU A 139 -11.59 -5.01 3.07
N LYS A 140 -11.43 -5.08 1.74
CA LYS A 140 -10.14 -4.82 1.08
C LYS A 140 -9.67 -3.38 1.31
N MET A 141 -10.59 -2.40 1.25
CA MET A 141 -10.28 -1.00 1.54
C MET A 141 -9.80 -0.82 2.99
N ILE A 142 -10.48 -1.40 3.97
CA ILE A 142 -10.04 -1.33 5.38
C ILE A 142 -8.64 -1.90 5.54
N VAL A 143 -8.36 -3.05 4.95
CA VAL A 143 -7.02 -3.68 5.02
C VAL A 143 -5.95 -2.74 4.48
N HIS A 144 -6.19 -2.14 3.32
CA HIS A 144 -5.26 -1.21 2.68
C HIS A 144 -5.06 0.06 3.50
N MET A 145 -6.15 0.75 3.87
CA MET A 145 -6.13 2.02 4.59
C MET A 145 -5.48 1.90 5.98
N VAL A 146 -5.66 0.76 6.66
CA VAL A 146 -4.93 0.48 7.90
C VAL A 146 -3.44 0.33 7.62
N GLY A 147 -3.05 -0.28 6.50
CA GLY A 147 -1.67 -0.29 6.02
C GLY A 147 -1.11 1.12 5.83
N ASP A 148 -1.84 1.98 5.12
CA ASP A 148 -1.49 3.39 4.89
C ASP A 148 -1.24 4.17 6.20
N LEU A 149 -2.08 3.97 7.22
CA LEU A 149 -1.91 4.63 8.51
C LEU A 149 -0.63 4.21 9.26
N HIS A 150 0.02 3.14 8.86
CA HIS A 150 1.33 2.74 9.39
C HIS A 150 2.49 3.38 8.61
N CYS A 151 2.23 4.02 7.45
CA CYS A 151 3.20 4.80 6.72
C CYS A 151 3.30 6.23 7.31
N PRO A 152 4.49 6.68 7.79
CA PRO A 152 4.62 8.03 8.35
C PRO A 152 4.23 9.15 7.39
N MET A 153 4.36 8.92 6.08
CA MET A 153 4.06 9.94 5.07
C MET A 153 2.56 10.06 4.78
N HIS A 154 1.77 9.05 5.11
CA HIS A 154 0.31 9.10 5.04
C HIS A 154 -0.34 9.73 6.30
N ALA A 155 0.42 9.85 7.40
CA ALA A 155 0.10 10.68 8.57
C ALA A 155 1.04 11.90 8.64
N GLY A 156 1.41 12.46 7.52
CA GLY A 156 2.40 13.52 7.34
C GLY A 156 1.85 14.91 7.60
N ARG A 157 2.40 15.91 6.90
CA ARG A 157 2.00 17.32 7.00
C ARG A 157 1.36 17.81 5.70
N LEU A 158 0.36 18.66 5.82
CA LEU A 158 -0.28 19.29 4.66
C LEU A 158 0.69 20.25 3.97
N SER A 159 1.48 21.03 4.75
CA SER A 159 2.42 22.02 4.28
C SER A 159 3.53 21.47 3.36
N ASP A 160 3.92 20.22 3.53
CA ASP A 160 4.88 19.54 2.66
C ASP A 160 4.25 18.43 1.79
N ARG A 161 2.92 18.34 1.79
CA ARG A 161 2.15 17.37 1.01
C ARG A 161 2.51 15.92 1.37
N GLY A 162 2.58 15.62 2.68
CA GLY A 162 2.99 14.31 3.16
C GLY A 162 4.40 13.92 2.72
N GLY A 163 5.34 14.88 2.69
CA GLY A 163 6.73 14.67 2.27
C GLY A 163 6.97 14.72 0.75
N ASN A 164 5.93 14.83 -0.10
CA ASN A 164 6.11 14.97 -1.55
C ASN A 164 6.81 16.28 -1.94
N GLY A 165 6.65 17.33 -1.13
CA GLY A 165 7.34 18.61 -1.28
C GLY A 165 8.81 18.58 -0.86
N MET A 166 9.25 17.59 -0.11
CA MET A 166 10.61 17.49 0.43
C MET A 166 11.52 16.73 -0.52
N LYS A 167 12.35 17.46 -1.28
CA LYS A 167 13.34 16.88 -2.19
C LYS A 167 14.50 16.30 -1.41
N VAL A 168 14.88 15.08 -1.72
CA VAL A 168 15.97 14.32 -1.08
C VAL A 168 16.79 13.59 -2.12
N ARG A 169 18.01 13.22 -1.74
CA ARG A 169 18.84 12.30 -2.53
C ARG A 169 18.98 10.97 -1.80
N TRP A 170 18.53 9.89 -2.44
CA TRP A 170 18.49 8.55 -1.87
C TRP A 170 19.22 7.58 -2.80
N PHE A 171 20.22 6.86 -2.30
CA PHE A 171 21.10 6.01 -3.11
C PHE A 171 21.59 6.65 -4.42
N GLY A 172 21.93 7.96 -4.36
CA GLY A 172 22.42 8.70 -5.51
C GLY A 172 21.33 9.23 -6.46
N GLN A 173 20.06 8.85 -6.28
CA GLN A 173 18.93 9.29 -7.09
C GLN A 173 18.20 10.47 -6.43
N ASN A 174 17.77 11.45 -7.25
CA ASN A 174 16.93 12.54 -6.78
C ASN A 174 15.48 12.03 -6.67
N THR A 175 14.87 12.23 -5.51
CA THR A 175 13.50 11.80 -5.21
C THR A 175 12.86 12.77 -4.20
N ASN A 176 11.80 12.36 -3.55
CA ASN A 176 11.19 13.07 -2.44
C ASN A 176 11.02 12.14 -1.22
N LEU A 177 10.79 12.73 -0.05
CA LEU A 177 10.70 11.98 1.20
C LEU A 177 9.53 11.00 1.19
N HIS A 178 8.38 11.38 0.63
CA HIS A 178 7.22 10.49 0.50
C HIS A 178 7.59 9.21 -0.27
N SER A 179 8.17 9.36 -1.46
CA SER A 179 8.56 8.22 -2.29
C SER A 179 9.57 7.29 -1.63
N ILE A 180 10.40 7.75 -0.70
CA ILE A 180 11.31 6.86 0.04
C ILE A 180 10.52 5.91 0.93
N TRP A 181 9.42 6.36 1.50
CA TRP A 181 8.58 5.58 2.39
C TRP A 181 7.50 4.78 1.68
N ASP A 182 7.06 5.24 0.52
CA ASP A 182 5.85 4.76 -0.15
C ASP A 182 6.11 4.14 -1.56
N SER A 183 7.37 3.74 -1.84
CA SER A 183 7.76 3.13 -3.13
C SER A 183 8.21 1.69 -2.98
#